data_dfcc889eda58bc89789f3f8ce2d2d8fb
#
_entry.id   dfcc889eda58bc89789f3f8ce2d2d8fb
#
_cell.length_a   1.000
_cell.length_b   1.000
_cell.length_c   1.000
_cell.angle_alpha   90.00
_cell.angle_beta   90.00
_cell.angle_gamma   90.00
#
_symmetry.space_group_name_H-M   'P 1'
#
loop_
_entity.id
_entity.type
_entity.pdbx_description
1 polymer ?
#
loop_
_entity_poly.entity_id
_entity_poly.type
_entity_poly.pdbx_seq_one_letter_code
_entity_poly.pdbx_strand_id
1 'polypeptide(L)'
;PELNQGTRQGASVRLASCPSAALQCAPSRNWAHAPMNNPDKQKVGFISLGCPKALVDSERILTQLKMDGYDIVPSYQDAEVVVVNTCGFIDSAKQESLDAIGEAISENGKVIVTGCMGKGDDANSIMELHPKVLAVSGPAAYEEVVGAVHEYVPPNPHHDPYTDLVPPQGIKLTPRHYAYLKISEGCNHRCSFCIIPDMRGDLVSRPIGDVMEEAERLVRAGVRELLVISQDTSAYGIDTKFRTGFWNGRPLKTHMQQLCEALADFGVWVRLHYVYPYPHVDKVIPLMAEGKILPYLDVPLQHGSPDVLKRMKRPAAAEKSLERIQAWRSVCPDITLRSTFIVGFPGETDKDFDILLDFIDEAQLDRVGCFQYSPVKGARANDLPNHVPEELKQERWERFMALQQEISTAKLQQKLGSTIEILIDEVDSEGAIGRSSADAPEIDGKVFLDGATDLNPGDLVEAEVTAANEYDLWAG
;
A
#
# COMPACT_ATOMS: atom_id res chain seq x y z
N PRO A 1 -55.89 -13.70 -23.28
CA PRO A 1 -55.19 -13.82 -22.01
C PRO A 1 -53.86 -13.08 -22.07
N GLU A 2 -53.83 -12.05 -21.29
CA GLU A 2 -52.86 -10.95 -21.31
C GLU A 2 -51.47 -11.41 -20.86
N LEU A 3 -50.48 -11.04 -21.65
CA LEU A 3 -49.05 -11.14 -21.30
C LEU A 3 -48.61 -9.85 -20.61
N ASN A 4 -48.30 -9.95 -19.35
CA ASN A 4 -47.77 -8.88 -18.52
C ASN A 4 -46.30 -8.64 -18.87
N GLN A 5 -45.98 -7.47 -19.45
CA GLN A 5 -44.64 -7.01 -19.73
C GLN A 5 -44.02 -6.42 -18.45
N GLY A 6 -43.16 -7.19 -17.78
CA GLY A 6 -42.30 -6.70 -16.69
C GLY A 6 -41.07 -6.03 -17.27
N THR A 7 -40.98 -4.74 -17.12
CA THR A 7 -39.84 -3.88 -17.43
C THR A 7 -38.62 -4.31 -16.60
N ARG A 8 -37.59 -4.83 -17.26
CA ARG A 8 -36.27 -5.00 -16.67
C ARG A 8 -35.62 -3.62 -16.56
N GLN A 9 -35.56 -3.09 -15.34
CA GLN A 9 -34.66 -1.99 -15.02
C GLN A 9 -33.22 -2.53 -15.05
N GLY A 10 -32.39 -1.94 -15.91
CA GLY A 10 -31.01 -2.23 -16.05
C GLY A 10 -30.25 -1.90 -14.73
N ALA A 11 -29.65 -2.88 -14.13
CA ALA A 11 -28.67 -2.68 -13.09
C ALA A 11 -27.45 -1.98 -13.73
N SER A 12 -27.29 -0.69 -13.45
CA SER A 12 -26.06 0.01 -13.74
C SER A 12 -24.97 -0.57 -12.83
N VAL A 13 -24.06 -1.35 -13.42
CA VAL A 13 -22.82 -1.76 -12.78
C VAL A 13 -22.05 -0.48 -12.48
N ARG A 14 -22.06 -0.03 -11.25
CA ARG A 14 -21.12 0.98 -10.79
C ARG A 14 -19.74 0.33 -10.80
N LEU A 15 -18.90 0.78 -11.71
CA LEU A 15 -17.48 0.50 -11.76
C LEU A 15 -16.90 0.72 -10.35
N ALA A 16 -16.29 -0.31 -9.78
CA ALA A 16 -15.44 -0.17 -8.64
C ALA A 16 -14.18 0.58 -9.09
N SER A 17 -14.29 1.91 -9.16
CA SER A 17 -13.13 2.77 -9.03
C SER A 17 -12.52 2.40 -7.68
N CYS A 18 -11.25 2.06 -7.68
CA CYS A 18 -10.46 1.99 -6.46
C CYS A 18 -10.78 3.26 -5.67
N PRO A 19 -11.44 3.22 -4.52
CA PRO A 19 -11.63 4.42 -3.74
C PRO A 19 -10.24 4.81 -3.25
N SER A 20 -9.66 5.85 -3.84
CA SER A 20 -8.69 6.66 -3.13
C SER A 20 -9.49 7.31 -2.00
N ALA A 21 -9.74 6.52 -0.95
CA ALA A 21 -10.29 7.06 0.26
C ALA A 21 -9.21 8.01 0.78
N ALA A 22 -9.44 9.31 0.67
CA ALA A 22 -8.81 10.24 1.55
C ALA A 22 -9.06 9.68 2.96
N LEU A 23 -8.02 9.12 3.56
CA LEU A 23 -8.02 8.80 4.97
C LEU A 23 -8.09 10.16 5.70
N GLN A 24 -9.27 10.78 5.68
CA GLN A 24 -9.62 11.69 6.73
C GLN A 24 -9.43 10.90 8.01
N CYS A 25 -8.62 11.39 8.92
CA CYS A 25 -8.50 10.88 10.28
C CYS A 25 -9.90 10.97 10.93
N ALA A 26 -10.82 10.12 10.50
CA ALA A 26 -12.04 9.87 11.22
C ALA A 26 -11.62 9.04 12.44
N PRO A 27 -11.89 9.48 13.66
CA PRO A 27 -11.54 8.71 14.84
C PRO A 27 -12.31 7.40 14.76
N SER A 28 -11.61 6.28 14.62
CA SER A 28 -12.14 5.00 15.04
C SER A 28 -12.65 5.18 16.48
N ARG A 29 -13.90 4.85 16.76
CA ARG A 29 -14.63 5.17 18.01
C ARG A 29 -14.09 4.50 19.28
N ASN A 30 -12.80 4.19 19.38
CA ASN A 30 -12.15 3.57 20.53
C ASN A 30 -10.91 4.31 21.05
N TRP A 31 -10.91 5.64 21.01
CA TRP A 31 -10.04 6.45 21.86
C TRP A 31 -10.71 6.65 23.22
N ALA A 32 -10.90 5.57 23.97
CA ALA A 32 -11.41 5.62 25.34
C ALA A 32 -10.32 5.95 26.36
N HIS A 33 -9.53 6.97 26.10
CA HIS A 33 -8.92 7.86 27.07
C HIS A 33 -8.78 9.19 26.35
N ALA A 34 -9.79 10.06 26.53
CA ALA A 34 -9.64 11.45 26.15
C ALA A 34 -8.40 11.98 26.86
N PRO A 35 -7.35 12.44 26.14
CA PRO A 35 -6.31 13.21 26.79
C PRO A 35 -7.01 14.43 27.37
N MET A 36 -6.70 14.79 28.62
CA MET A 36 -7.14 16.06 29.18
C MET A 36 -6.66 17.15 28.21
N ASN A 37 -7.60 17.81 27.55
CA ASN A 37 -7.33 18.98 26.71
C ASN A 37 -6.49 19.94 27.52
N ASN A 38 -5.21 19.98 27.32
CA ASN A 38 -4.35 21.02 27.84
C ASN A 38 -4.56 22.22 26.91
N PRO A 39 -5.22 23.31 27.36
CA PRO A 39 -5.55 24.45 26.51
C PRO A 39 -4.31 25.19 25.95
N ASP A 40 -3.13 24.88 26.46
CA ASP A 40 -1.87 25.51 26.08
C ASP A 40 -1.07 24.77 25.02
N LYS A 41 -1.57 23.61 24.54
CA LYS A 41 -0.89 22.84 23.43
C LYS A 41 -1.30 23.34 22.07
N GLN A 42 -0.28 23.57 21.25
CA GLN A 42 -0.47 23.93 19.85
C GLN A 42 -0.97 22.75 19.04
N LYS A 43 -1.85 22.99 18.09
CA LYS A 43 -2.62 21.96 17.36
C LYS A 43 -2.24 21.94 15.90
N VAL A 44 -1.94 20.76 15.40
CA VAL A 44 -1.61 20.49 13.98
C VAL A 44 -2.65 19.57 13.39
N GLY A 45 -3.28 20.01 12.29
CA GLY A 45 -4.09 19.14 11.43
C GLY A 45 -3.22 18.38 10.45
N PHE A 46 -3.62 17.17 10.08
CA PHE A 46 -2.83 16.35 9.17
C PHE A 46 -3.72 15.58 8.18
N ILE A 47 -3.41 15.69 6.88
CA ILE A 47 -4.06 14.93 5.81
C ILE A 47 -2.99 14.02 5.18
N SER A 48 -3.26 12.72 5.15
CA SER A 48 -2.39 11.73 4.53
C SER A 48 -3.04 11.15 3.29
N LEU A 49 -2.50 11.49 2.12
CA LEU A 49 -2.96 10.97 0.83
C LEU A 49 -1.96 9.98 0.25
N GLY A 50 -2.45 9.04 -0.56
CA GLY A 50 -1.62 8.16 -1.36
C GLY A 50 -1.39 6.78 -0.76
N CYS A 51 -0.23 6.19 -1.08
CA CYS A 51 0.06 4.78 -0.86
C CYS A 51 0.61 4.49 0.56
N PRO A 52 0.74 3.20 0.95
CA PRO A 52 1.31 2.80 2.24
C PRO A 52 2.68 3.42 2.57
N LYS A 53 3.51 3.74 1.55
CA LYS A 53 4.79 4.43 1.79
C LYS A 53 4.59 5.86 2.27
N ALA A 54 3.62 6.59 1.68
CA ALA A 54 3.24 7.94 2.12
C ALA A 54 2.61 7.92 3.52
N LEU A 55 1.83 6.89 3.83
CA LEU A 55 1.26 6.70 5.16
C LEU A 55 2.36 6.55 6.23
N VAL A 56 3.38 5.73 6.00
CA VAL A 56 4.53 5.62 6.92
C VAL A 56 5.28 6.94 7.04
N ASP A 57 5.39 7.72 5.95
CA ASP A 57 5.98 9.06 6.02
C ASP A 57 5.17 9.98 6.93
N SER A 58 3.83 9.95 6.82
CA SER A 58 2.90 10.67 7.70
C SER A 58 3.05 10.27 9.16
N GLU A 59 3.09 8.98 9.46
CA GLU A 59 3.27 8.45 10.82
C GLU A 59 4.55 8.94 11.48
N ARG A 60 5.65 9.05 10.71
CA ARG A 60 6.93 9.58 11.20
C ARG A 60 6.85 11.06 11.52
N ILE A 61 6.26 11.85 10.62
CA ILE A 61 6.06 13.30 10.86
C ILE A 61 5.18 13.52 12.10
N LEU A 62 4.06 12.80 12.18
CA LEU A 62 3.14 12.89 13.33
C LEU A 62 3.81 12.50 14.64
N THR A 63 4.64 11.45 14.62
CA THR A 63 5.40 11.00 15.79
C THR A 63 6.35 12.10 16.26
N GLN A 64 7.10 12.74 15.36
CA GLN A 64 8.02 13.81 15.69
C GLN A 64 7.28 15.03 16.23
N LEU A 65 6.20 15.47 15.56
CA LEU A 65 5.39 16.59 16.04
C LEU A 65 4.83 16.34 17.45
N LYS A 66 4.38 15.10 17.71
CA LYS A 66 3.91 14.72 19.06
C LYS A 66 5.02 14.74 20.09
N MET A 67 6.24 14.31 19.73
CA MET A 67 7.42 14.40 20.59
C MET A 67 7.79 15.86 20.89
N ASP A 68 7.55 16.77 19.95
CA ASP A 68 7.81 18.21 20.09
C ASP A 68 6.66 18.96 20.81
N GLY A 69 5.65 18.22 21.29
CA GLY A 69 4.59 18.73 22.16
C GLY A 69 3.31 19.19 21.47
N TYR A 70 3.18 18.97 20.17
CA TYR A 70 1.95 19.31 19.45
C TYR A 70 0.83 18.29 19.70
N ASP A 71 -0.41 18.78 19.72
CA ASP A 71 -1.59 17.95 19.64
C ASP A 71 -2.03 17.80 18.18
N ILE A 72 -2.28 16.54 17.77
CA ILE A 72 -2.78 16.23 16.45
C ILE A 72 -4.31 16.22 16.50
N VAL A 73 -4.93 17.04 15.64
CA VAL A 73 -6.38 17.21 15.59
C VAL A 73 -6.95 16.80 14.23
N PRO A 74 -8.16 16.22 14.20
CA PRO A 74 -8.78 15.77 12.96
C PRO A 74 -9.49 16.88 12.18
N SER A 75 -9.67 18.07 12.77
CA SER A 75 -10.43 19.18 12.20
C SER A 75 -9.49 20.25 11.66
N TYR A 76 -9.81 20.79 10.49
CA TYR A 76 -9.10 21.93 9.90
C TYR A 76 -9.24 23.19 10.77
N GLN A 77 -10.44 23.45 11.30
CA GLN A 77 -10.74 24.66 12.06
C GLN A 77 -10.08 24.67 13.44
N ASP A 78 -9.88 23.51 14.04
CA ASP A 78 -9.25 23.40 15.36
C ASP A 78 -7.71 23.45 15.28
N ALA A 79 -7.13 23.29 14.08
CA ALA A 79 -5.70 23.30 13.86
C ALA A 79 -5.14 24.72 13.70
N GLU A 80 -3.94 24.97 14.20
CA GLU A 80 -3.20 26.21 13.95
C GLU A 80 -2.46 26.21 12.62
N VAL A 81 -2.14 25.01 12.11
CA VAL A 81 -1.59 24.76 10.77
C VAL A 81 -2.02 23.36 10.32
N VAL A 82 -2.22 23.18 9.03
CA VAL A 82 -2.54 21.89 8.42
C VAL A 82 -1.39 21.42 7.56
N VAL A 83 -0.95 20.19 7.75
CA VAL A 83 0.03 19.51 6.89
C VAL A 83 -0.69 18.56 5.93
N VAL A 84 -0.44 18.70 4.62
CA VAL A 84 -1.00 17.83 3.57
C VAL A 84 0.12 17.01 2.96
N ASN A 85 0.11 15.69 3.20
CA ASN A 85 1.02 14.76 2.53
C ASN A 85 0.37 14.25 1.24
N THR A 86 0.97 14.58 0.08
CA THR A 86 0.39 14.47 -1.25
C THR A 86 0.80 13.20 -1.99
N CYS A 87 -0.07 12.73 -2.89
CA CYS A 87 0.22 11.74 -3.92
C CYS A 87 0.43 12.43 -5.27
N GLY A 88 1.48 12.03 -6.01
CA GLY A 88 1.83 12.63 -7.32
C GLY A 88 2.07 11.59 -8.41
N PHE A 89 1.60 10.34 -8.22
CA PHE A 89 1.96 9.24 -9.13
C PHE A 89 1.17 9.26 -10.44
N ILE A 90 -0.14 9.49 -10.38
CA ILE A 90 -1.04 9.61 -11.55
C ILE A 90 -1.83 10.90 -11.46
N ASP A 91 -2.36 11.37 -12.60
CA ASP A 91 -3.02 12.67 -12.67
C ASP A 91 -4.25 12.79 -11.77
N SER A 92 -5.06 11.71 -11.62
CA SER A 92 -6.19 11.71 -10.70
C SER A 92 -5.77 11.87 -9.24
N ALA A 93 -4.67 11.25 -8.81
CA ALA A 93 -4.15 11.40 -7.46
C ALA A 93 -3.50 12.79 -7.23
N LYS A 94 -2.94 13.40 -8.29
CA LYS A 94 -2.50 14.80 -8.25
C LYS A 94 -3.68 15.74 -8.07
N GLN A 95 -4.78 15.53 -8.80
CA GLN A 95 -5.98 16.35 -8.68
C GLN A 95 -6.57 16.24 -7.27
N GLU A 96 -6.73 15.03 -6.74
CA GLU A 96 -7.17 14.80 -5.36
C GLU A 96 -6.29 15.55 -4.35
N SER A 97 -4.97 15.54 -4.56
CA SER A 97 -4.03 16.26 -3.70
C SER A 97 -4.21 17.78 -3.79
N LEU A 98 -4.42 18.33 -4.99
CA LEU A 98 -4.68 19.75 -5.20
C LEU A 98 -6.01 20.17 -4.58
N ASP A 99 -7.05 19.37 -4.72
CA ASP A 99 -8.38 19.62 -4.13
C ASP A 99 -8.29 19.65 -2.60
N ALA A 100 -7.58 18.69 -1.98
CA ALA A 100 -7.37 18.64 -0.55
C ALA A 100 -6.54 19.85 -0.03
N ILE A 101 -5.54 20.32 -0.78
CA ILE A 101 -4.81 21.55 -0.45
C ILE A 101 -5.75 22.76 -0.52
N GLY A 102 -6.59 22.85 -1.55
CA GLY A 102 -7.57 23.93 -1.70
C GLY A 102 -8.58 23.95 -0.56
N GLU A 103 -9.10 22.79 -0.16
CA GLU A 103 -10.01 22.64 0.99
C GLU A 103 -9.31 23.08 2.29
N ALA A 104 -8.11 22.58 2.56
CA ALA A 104 -7.35 22.97 3.77
C ALA A 104 -7.08 24.47 3.82
N ILE A 105 -6.80 25.14 2.69
CA ILE A 105 -6.62 26.59 2.64
C ILE A 105 -7.91 27.33 2.92
N SER A 106 -9.05 26.83 2.40
CA SER A 106 -10.35 27.50 2.61
C SER A 106 -10.82 27.41 4.04
N GLU A 107 -10.56 26.28 4.72
CA GLU A 107 -11.04 25.99 6.07
C GLU A 107 -10.11 26.50 7.19
N ASN A 108 -8.78 26.49 6.94
CA ASN A 108 -7.77 26.87 7.94
C ASN A 108 -6.95 28.10 7.55
N GLY A 109 -6.53 28.18 6.27
CA GLY A 109 -5.73 29.28 5.73
C GLY A 109 -4.21 29.13 5.89
N LYS A 110 -3.70 28.26 6.76
CA LYS A 110 -2.28 27.99 6.99
C LYS A 110 -1.98 26.53 6.63
N VAL A 111 -1.37 26.30 5.46
CA VAL A 111 -1.14 24.96 4.92
C VAL A 111 0.32 24.76 4.57
N ILE A 112 0.90 23.65 5.03
CA ILE A 112 2.21 23.12 4.64
C ILE A 112 1.98 21.88 3.80
N VAL A 113 2.65 21.77 2.67
CA VAL A 113 2.52 20.64 1.74
C VAL A 113 3.79 19.81 1.73
N THR A 114 3.64 18.49 1.73
CA THR A 114 4.74 17.54 1.60
C THR A 114 4.34 16.36 0.69
N GLY A 115 5.27 15.43 0.47
CA GLY A 115 4.98 14.22 -0.27
C GLY A 115 5.38 14.24 -1.73
N CYS A 116 4.77 13.36 -2.52
CA CYS A 116 5.23 13.08 -3.88
C CYS A 116 5.11 14.28 -4.83
N MET A 117 4.17 15.19 -4.63
CA MET A 117 4.04 16.43 -5.40
C MET A 117 4.96 17.56 -4.90
N GLY A 118 5.62 17.39 -3.77
CA GLY A 118 6.48 18.43 -3.17
C GLY A 118 7.85 18.57 -3.84
N LYS A 119 8.06 18.06 -5.06
CA LYS A 119 9.34 18.11 -5.76
C LYS A 119 9.18 18.49 -7.23
N GLY A 120 10.17 19.23 -7.76
CA GLY A 120 10.24 19.58 -9.18
C GLY A 120 9.09 20.47 -9.65
N ASP A 121 8.61 20.23 -10.87
CA ASP A 121 7.53 21.02 -11.49
C ASP A 121 6.21 20.97 -10.72
N ASP A 122 5.90 19.84 -10.08
CA ASP A 122 4.66 19.70 -9.32
C ASP A 122 4.67 20.62 -8.08
N ALA A 123 5.84 20.81 -7.43
CA ALA A 123 5.98 21.77 -6.33
C ALA A 123 5.75 23.22 -6.81
N ASN A 124 6.27 23.58 -7.98
CA ASN A 124 6.02 24.90 -8.59
C ASN A 124 4.53 25.08 -8.90
N SER A 125 3.89 24.06 -9.48
CA SER A 125 2.45 24.08 -9.78
C SER A 125 1.60 24.28 -8.53
N ILE A 126 1.96 23.66 -7.39
CA ILE A 126 1.27 23.87 -6.11
C ILE A 126 1.37 25.35 -5.70
N MET A 127 2.54 25.94 -5.75
CA MET A 127 2.75 27.34 -5.35
C MET A 127 2.05 28.34 -6.29
N GLU A 128 1.94 28.00 -7.58
CA GLU A 128 1.22 28.82 -8.56
C GLU A 128 -0.30 28.77 -8.35
N LEU A 129 -0.86 27.57 -8.14
CA LEU A 129 -2.29 27.35 -7.96
C LEU A 129 -2.75 27.79 -6.56
N HIS A 130 -1.90 27.58 -5.56
CA HIS A 130 -2.20 27.85 -4.17
C HIS A 130 -1.13 28.75 -3.51
N PRO A 131 -1.06 30.05 -3.86
CA PRO A 131 -0.01 30.98 -3.38
C PRO A 131 -0.06 31.25 -1.87
N LYS A 132 -1.06 30.75 -1.18
CA LYS A 132 -1.19 30.83 0.30
C LYS A 132 -0.52 29.65 1.01
N VAL A 133 -0.03 28.63 0.30
CA VAL A 133 0.74 27.55 0.89
C VAL A 133 2.01 28.13 1.52
N LEU A 134 2.27 27.76 2.77
CA LEU A 134 3.37 28.31 3.57
C LEU A 134 4.72 27.70 3.20
N ALA A 135 4.75 26.38 2.96
CA ALA A 135 5.95 25.64 2.59
C ALA A 135 5.58 24.40 1.77
N VAL A 136 6.48 24.00 0.88
CA VAL A 136 6.38 22.76 0.07
C VAL A 136 7.67 21.97 0.21
N SER A 137 7.58 20.69 0.57
CA SER A 137 8.74 19.79 0.72
C SER A 137 8.48 18.45 0.04
N GLY A 138 9.55 17.77 -0.36
CA GLY A 138 9.49 16.49 -1.07
C GLY A 138 9.16 15.30 -0.16
N PRO A 139 9.02 14.09 -0.73
CA PRO A 139 8.82 12.87 0.04
C PRO A 139 10.05 12.57 0.92
N ALA A 140 9.82 11.98 2.09
CA ALA A 140 10.84 11.69 3.10
C ALA A 140 11.62 12.91 3.66
N ALA A 141 11.16 14.13 3.41
CA ALA A 141 11.72 15.37 3.94
C ALA A 141 11.15 15.70 5.34
N TYR A 142 11.24 14.77 6.28
CA TYR A 142 10.57 14.86 7.58
C TYR A 142 11.02 16.09 8.40
N GLU A 143 12.35 16.35 8.42
CA GLU A 143 12.93 17.48 9.16
C GLU A 143 12.48 18.82 8.57
N GLU A 144 12.34 18.93 7.24
CA GLU A 144 11.86 20.13 6.57
C GLU A 144 10.40 20.44 6.94
N VAL A 145 9.54 19.40 6.97
CA VAL A 145 8.13 19.55 7.36
C VAL A 145 8.02 19.99 8.81
N VAL A 146 8.71 19.31 9.72
CA VAL A 146 8.71 19.65 11.14
C VAL A 146 9.28 21.05 11.35
N GLY A 147 10.38 21.40 10.68
CA GLY A 147 10.97 22.73 10.71
C GLY A 147 10.01 23.82 10.22
N ALA A 148 9.25 23.56 9.15
CA ALA A 148 8.23 24.48 8.66
C ALA A 148 7.09 24.65 9.69
N VAL A 149 6.62 23.56 10.33
CA VAL A 149 5.64 23.66 11.39
C VAL A 149 6.16 24.54 12.54
N HIS A 150 7.42 24.32 12.97
CA HIS A 150 8.05 25.13 14.05
C HIS A 150 8.18 26.61 13.68
N GLU A 151 8.41 26.93 12.40
CA GLU A 151 8.52 28.32 11.94
C GLU A 151 7.21 29.07 12.03
N TYR A 152 6.11 28.44 11.62
CA TYR A 152 4.78 29.08 11.58
C TYR A 152 3.96 28.91 12.85
N VAL A 153 4.23 27.86 13.62
CA VAL A 153 3.61 27.53 14.91
C VAL A 153 4.72 27.03 15.84
N PRO A 154 5.49 27.92 16.49
CA PRO A 154 6.60 27.53 17.35
C PRO A 154 6.16 26.59 18.48
N PRO A 155 6.95 25.56 18.82
CA PRO A 155 6.58 24.62 19.88
C PRO A 155 6.45 25.32 21.23
N ASN A 156 5.60 24.81 22.12
CA ASN A 156 5.44 25.36 23.45
C ASN A 156 6.76 25.30 24.24
N PRO A 157 7.35 26.41 24.67
CA PRO A 157 8.63 26.40 25.40
C PRO A 157 8.54 25.73 26.79
N HIS A 158 7.35 25.44 27.28
CA HIS A 158 7.10 24.72 28.53
C HIS A 158 6.75 23.25 28.31
N HIS A 159 6.88 22.74 27.06
CA HIS A 159 6.69 21.33 26.77
C HIS A 159 7.71 20.48 27.54
N ASP A 160 7.22 19.51 28.30
CA ASP A 160 8.05 18.54 29.01
C ASP A 160 7.90 17.16 28.35
N PRO A 161 8.90 16.69 27.61
CA PRO A 161 8.85 15.38 26.94
C PRO A 161 8.69 14.20 27.89
N TYR A 162 8.93 14.37 29.21
CA TYR A 162 8.72 13.32 30.20
C TYR A 162 7.25 13.19 30.65
N THR A 163 6.44 14.21 30.45
CA THR A 163 5.00 14.19 30.76
C THR A 163 4.14 13.84 29.55
N ASP A 164 4.61 14.14 28.33
CA ASP A 164 3.94 13.89 27.08
C ASP A 164 4.52 12.64 26.39
N LEU A 165 4.22 11.47 26.95
CA LEU A 165 4.76 10.21 26.46
C LEU A 165 4.20 9.87 25.08
N VAL A 166 5.08 9.71 24.10
CA VAL A 166 4.78 9.12 22.81
C VAL A 166 4.97 7.60 22.93
N PRO A 167 4.03 6.79 22.42
CA PRO A 167 4.18 5.35 22.45
C PRO A 167 5.50 4.91 21.78
N PRO A 168 6.21 3.88 22.29
CA PRO A 168 7.50 3.44 21.74
C PRO A 168 7.47 3.10 20.24
N GLN A 169 6.31 2.65 19.73
CA GLN A 169 6.06 2.36 18.31
C GLN A 169 5.78 3.61 17.46
N GLY A 170 5.68 4.78 18.08
CA GLY A 170 5.27 6.02 17.42
C GLY A 170 3.75 6.13 17.24
N ILE A 171 3.32 7.19 16.54
CA ILE A 171 1.93 7.38 16.11
C ILE A 171 1.69 6.47 14.90
N LYS A 172 0.59 5.72 14.94
CA LYS A 172 0.16 4.84 13.84
C LYS A 172 -1.20 5.30 13.31
N LEU A 173 -1.30 5.32 11.98
CA LEU A 173 -2.54 5.62 11.27
C LEU A 173 -3.28 4.34 10.84
N THR A 174 -2.58 3.21 10.87
CA THR A 174 -3.18 1.88 10.69
C THR A 174 -3.93 1.42 11.95
N PRO A 175 -4.88 0.49 11.86
CA PRO A 175 -5.39 -0.26 12.99
C PRO A 175 -4.26 -0.87 13.84
N ARG A 176 -4.56 -1.17 15.11
CA ARG A 176 -3.51 -1.62 16.06
C ARG A 176 -2.90 -2.97 15.73
N HIS A 177 -3.61 -3.83 15.04
CA HIS A 177 -3.22 -5.22 14.80
C HIS A 177 -2.36 -5.42 13.56
N TYR A 178 -2.21 -4.41 12.67
CA TYR A 178 -1.23 -4.48 11.59
C TYR A 178 -0.44 -3.18 11.43
N ALA A 179 0.73 -3.27 10.83
CA ALA A 179 1.57 -2.10 10.55
C ALA A 179 2.41 -2.29 9.29
N TYR A 180 2.60 -1.20 8.57
CA TYR A 180 3.56 -1.16 7.47
C TYR A 180 4.97 -0.97 7.97
N LEU A 181 5.89 -1.84 7.55
CA LEU A 181 7.32 -1.80 7.84
C LEU A 181 8.08 -1.38 6.57
N LYS A 182 8.37 -0.08 6.45
CA LYS A 182 9.10 0.45 5.29
C LYS A 182 10.61 0.21 5.44
N ILE A 183 11.19 -0.61 4.56
CA ILE A 183 12.57 -1.08 4.67
C ILE A 183 13.56 -0.31 3.80
N SER A 184 13.09 0.38 2.77
CA SER A 184 13.90 1.24 1.91
C SER A 184 13.08 2.36 1.29
N GLU A 185 13.76 3.35 0.70
CA GLU A 185 13.18 4.45 -0.06
C GLU A 185 13.80 4.48 -1.46
N GLY A 186 13.05 4.97 -2.45
CA GLY A 186 13.53 5.13 -3.83
C GLY A 186 13.65 3.81 -4.62
N CYS A 187 13.99 3.92 -5.90
CA CYS A 187 14.05 2.76 -6.80
C CYS A 187 15.09 2.98 -7.91
N ASN A 188 15.93 1.96 -8.15
CA ASN A 188 16.93 2.00 -9.21
C ASN A 188 16.41 1.53 -10.57
N HIS A 189 15.17 1.00 -10.64
CA HIS A 189 14.55 0.69 -11.93
C HIS A 189 14.27 1.94 -12.73
N ARG A 190 14.31 1.77 -14.04
CA ARG A 190 14.02 2.83 -15.01
C ARG A 190 12.93 2.36 -15.98
N CYS A 191 11.86 1.77 -15.39
CA CYS A 191 10.67 1.37 -16.16
C CYS A 191 10.15 2.59 -16.92
N SER A 192 9.82 2.41 -18.20
CA SER A 192 9.52 3.55 -19.09
C SER A 192 8.25 4.31 -18.71
N PHE A 193 7.31 3.65 -18.03
CA PHE A 193 6.04 4.22 -17.54
C PHE A 193 6.12 4.84 -16.15
N CYS A 194 7.24 4.75 -15.46
CA CYS A 194 7.35 5.05 -14.04
C CYS A 194 8.25 6.26 -13.77
N ILE A 195 7.81 7.14 -12.88
CA ILE A 195 8.53 8.35 -12.46
C ILE A 195 9.00 8.29 -11.00
N ILE A 196 8.91 7.14 -10.35
CA ILE A 196 9.32 6.97 -8.94
C ILE A 196 10.76 7.43 -8.69
N PRO A 197 11.76 7.09 -9.53
CA PRO A 197 13.12 7.57 -9.31
C PRO A 197 13.27 9.10 -9.33
N ASP A 198 12.46 9.78 -10.13
CA ASP A 198 12.47 11.24 -10.21
C ASP A 198 11.82 11.88 -8.99
N MET A 199 10.76 11.25 -8.45
CA MET A 199 10.05 11.71 -7.25
C MET A 199 10.79 11.36 -5.96
N ARG A 200 11.17 10.09 -5.79
CA ARG A 200 11.67 9.53 -4.52
C ARG A 200 13.17 9.20 -4.52
N GLY A 201 13.86 9.44 -5.63
CA GLY A 201 15.28 9.18 -5.76
C GLY A 201 15.65 7.72 -6.02
N ASP A 202 16.95 7.45 -5.98
CA ASP A 202 17.51 6.11 -6.09
C ASP A 202 17.31 5.32 -4.80
N LEU A 203 17.48 4.00 -4.87
CA LEU A 203 17.33 3.09 -3.74
C LEU A 203 18.25 3.48 -2.58
N VAL A 204 17.66 3.65 -1.41
CA VAL A 204 18.33 3.82 -0.13
C VAL A 204 17.76 2.83 0.87
N SER A 205 18.51 1.78 1.19
CA SER A 205 18.11 0.76 2.15
C SER A 205 18.36 1.22 3.58
N ARG A 206 17.38 1.03 4.44
CA ARG A 206 17.55 1.23 5.88
C ARG A 206 18.47 0.14 6.45
N PRO A 207 19.31 0.47 7.45
CA PRO A 207 20.09 -0.55 8.17
C PRO A 207 19.16 -1.62 8.75
N ILE A 208 19.54 -2.90 8.61
CA ILE A 208 18.69 -4.00 9.08
C ILE A 208 18.44 -3.94 10.60
N GLY A 209 19.40 -3.45 11.40
CA GLY A 209 19.23 -3.24 12.83
C GLY A 209 18.06 -2.31 13.15
N ASP A 210 18.00 -1.16 12.46
CA ASP A 210 16.96 -0.15 12.66
C ASP A 210 15.56 -0.69 12.26
N VAL A 211 15.52 -1.49 11.18
CA VAL A 211 14.29 -2.14 10.72
C VAL A 211 13.80 -3.16 11.75
N MET A 212 14.71 -3.97 12.29
CA MET A 212 14.39 -4.98 13.32
C MET A 212 13.95 -4.36 14.64
N GLU A 213 14.59 -3.25 15.05
CA GLU A 213 14.16 -2.51 16.25
C GLU A 213 12.78 -1.89 16.10
N GLU A 214 12.44 -1.36 14.92
CA GLU A 214 11.10 -0.86 14.64
C GLU A 214 10.09 -2.01 14.67
N ALA A 215 10.37 -3.13 14.01
CA ALA A 215 9.52 -4.32 14.02
C ALA A 215 9.27 -4.83 15.45
N GLU A 216 10.32 -4.91 16.27
CA GLU A 216 10.21 -5.33 17.68
C GLU A 216 9.30 -4.40 18.49
N ARG A 217 9.43 -3.07 18.31
CA ARG A 217 8.55 -2.11 18.98
C ARG A 217 7.09 -2.25 18.55
N LEU A 218 6.84 -2.48 17.25
CA LEU A 218 5.49 -2.71 16.71
C LEU A 218 4.86 -3.97 17.30
N VAL A 219 5.59 -5.09 17.30
CA VAL A 219 5.09 -6.36 17.84
C VAL A 219 4.83 -6.26 19.35
N ARG A 220 5.73 -5.63 20.11
CA ARG A 220 5.51 -5.37 21.55
C ARG A 220 4.30 -4.48 21.82
N ALA A 221 3.93 -3.63 20.88
CA ALA A 221 2.72 -2.79 20.97
C ALA A 221 1.42 -3.54 20.60
N GLY A 222 1.53 -4.81 20.21
CA GLY A 222 0.38 -5.68 19.90
C GLY A 222 0.08 -5.85 18.41
N VAL A 223 0.98 -5.43 17.51
CA VAL A 223 0.85 -5.72 16.08
C VAL A 223 0.92 -7.23 15.85
N ARG A 224 -0.03 -7.76 15.07
CA ARG A 224 -0.16 -9.16 14.68
C ARG A 224 0.28 -9.42 13.24
N GLU A 225 0.33 -8.37 12.41
CA GLU A 225 0.78 -8.47 11.02
C GLU A 225 1.75 -7.34 10.67
N LEU A 226 2.93 -7.69 10.16
CA LEU A 226 3.93 -6.78 9.60
C LEU A 226 3.88 -6.85 8.07
N LEU A 227 3.49 -5.75 7.43
CA LEU A 227 3.51 -5.62 5.97
C LEU A 227 4.82 -4.96 5.55
N VAL A 228 5.73 -5.75 5.00
CA VAL A 228 7.04 -5.29 4.54
C VAL A 228 6.87 -4.59 3.20
N ILE A 229 7.20 -3.30 3.16
CA ILE A 229 7.00 -2.43 2.00
C ILE A 229 8.25 -1.65 1.60
N SER A 230 8.37 -1.40 0.31
CA SER A 230 9.26 -0.41 -0.30
C SER A 230 8.80 -0.13 -1.74
N GLN A 231 9.58 0.55 -2.57
CA GLN A 231 9.32 0.64 -4.01
C GLN A 231 9.75 -0.63 -4.75
N ASP A 232 10.77 -1.33 -4.23
CA ASP A 232 11.23 -2.65 -4.67
C ASP A 232 11.81 -3.39 -3.45
N THR A 233 10.99 -4.23 -2.83
CA THR A 233 11.34 -4.96 -1.61
C THR A 233 12.46 -5.99 -1.86
N SER A 234 12.51 -6.56 -3.06
CA SER A 234 13.55 -7.52 -3.43
C SER A 234 14.94 -6.90 -3.60
N ALA A 235 15.03 -5.58 -3.85
CA ALA A 235 16.29 -4.88 -3.98
C ALA A 235 16.93 -4.47 -2.63
N TYR A 236 16.29 -4.79 -1.50
CA TYR A 236 16.77 -4.39 -0.18
C TYR A 236 18.22 -4.80 0.07
N GLY A 237 19.08 -3.82 0.34
CA GLY A 237 20.50 -3.97 0.65
C GLY A 237 21.45 -3.95 -0.55
N ILE A 238 20.95 -3.92 -1.80
CA ILE A 238 21.82 -3.89 -2.99
C ILE A 238 22.71 -2.63 -3.01
N ASP A 239 22.15 -1.48 -2.68
CA ASP A 239 22.85 -0.18 -2.61
C ASP A 239 23.97 -0.16 -1.56
N THR A 240 23.78 -0.89 -0.46
CA THR A 240 24.75 -1.02 0.64
C THR A 240 25.68 -2.22 0.48
N LYS A 241 25.62 -2.94 -0.67
CA LYS A 241 26.37 -4.18 -0.92
C LYS A 241 26.15 -5.24 0.18
N PHE A 242 24.88 -5.33 0.66
CA PHE A 242 24.47 -6.25 1.71
C PHE A 242 25.27 -6.09 3.02
N ARG A 243 25.48 -4.84 3.42
CA ARG A 243 26.23 -4.48 4.65
C ARG A 243 25.65 -5.24 5.86
N THR A 244 26.55 -5.73 6.72
CA THR A 244 26.17 -6.33 7.99
C THR A 244 25.79 -5.25 8.99
N GLY A 245 24.61 -5.41 9.60
CA GLY A 245 24.16 -4.68 10.78
C GLY A 245 24.05 -5.63 11.98
N PHE A 246 23.59 -5.12 13.11
CA PHE A 246 23.41 -5.90 14.33
C PHE A 246 22.02 -5.66 14.91
N TRP A 247 21.39 -6.71 15.40
CA TRP A 247 20.17 -6.66 16.19
C TRP A 247 20.25 -7.66 17.34
N ASN A 248 20.06 -7.20 18.57
CA ASN A 248 20.23 -8.00 19.80
C ASN A 248 21.55 -8.80 19.84
N GLY A 249 22.65 -8.18 19.39
CA GLY A 249 23.98 -8.80 19.34
C GLY A 249 24.19 -9.81 18.20
N ARG A 250 23.15 -10.12 17.39
CA ARG A 250 23.25 -11.01 16.22
C ARG A 250 23.66 -10.20 14.98
N PRO A 251 24.69 -10.61 14.24
CA PRO A 251 25.04 -10.02 12.96
C PRO A 251 24.01 -10.47 11.89
N LEU A 252 23.45 -9.52 11.17
CA LEU A 252 22.50 -9.74 10.08
C LEU A 252 22.95 -8.93 8.85
N LYS A 253 22.86 -9.51 7.66
CA LYS A 253 23.07 -8.75 6.42
C LYS A 253 21.82 -7.99 6.06
N THR A 254 21.98 -6.75 5.61
CA THR A 254 20.90 -5.97 4.99
C THR A 254 20.53 -6.64 3.67
N HIS A 255 19.64 -7.63 3.74
CA HIS A 255 19.23 -8.50 2.63
C HIS A 255 17.83 -9.04 2.89
N MET A 256 16.98 -9.09 1.86
CA MET A 256 15.55 -9.48 1.98
C MET A 256 15.38 -10.84 2.67
N GLN A 257 16.08 -11.88 2.25
CA GLN A 257 15.96 -13.21 2.85
C GLN A 257 16.30 -13.20 4.35
N GLN A 258 17.43 -12.58 4.75
CA GLN A 258 17.81 -12.52 6.16
C GLN A 258 16.86 -11.67 7.00
N LEU A 259 16.26 -10.64 6.41
CA LEU A 259 15.21 -9.88 7.06
C LEU A 259 13.98 -10.76 7.32
N CYS A 260 13.53 -11.52 6.31
CA CYS A 260 12.38 -12.44 6.45
C CYS A 260 12.63 -13.50 7.54
N GLU A 261 13.84 -14.10 7.54
CA GLU A 261 14.26 -15.08 8.57
C GLU A 261 14.23 -14.47 9.99
N ALA A 262 14.70 -13.22 10.13
CA ALA A 262 14.72 -12.55 11.43
C ALA A 262 13.34 -12.08 11.89
N LEU A 263 12.48 -11.60 10.96
CA LEU A 263 11.11 -11.19 11.29
C LEU A 263 10.24 -12.37 11.70
N ALA A 264 10.49 -13.57 11.13
CA ALA A 264 9.80 -14.80 11.51
C ALA A 264 9.96 -15.15 13.00
N ASP A 265 11.09 -14.77 13.63
CA ASP A 265 11.33 -14.99 15.06
C ASP A 265 10.32 -14.27 15.97
N PHE A 266 9.58 -13.28 15.47
CA PHE A 266 8.54 -12.59 16.24
C PHE A 266 7.21 -13.36 16.37
N GLY A 267 6.98 -14.40 15.56
CA GLY A 267 5.76 -15.21 15.62
C GLY A 267 4.48 -14.45 15.27
N VAL A 268 4.58 -13.43 14.42
CA VAL A 268 3.46 -12.67 13.84
C VAL A 268 3.42 -12.85 12.33
N TRP A 269 2.29 -12.54 11.71
CA TRP A 269 2.20 -12.55 10.26
C TRP A 269 3.20 -11.57 9.63
N VAL A 270 3.96 -12.04 8.65
CA VAL A 270 4.88 -11.23 7.86
C VAL A 270 4.50 -11.35 6.39
N ARG A 271 4.07 -10.25 5.79
CA ARG A 271 3.63 -10.18 4.39
C ARG A 271 4.58 -9.36 3.55
N LEU A 272 4.93 -9.85 2.34
CA LEU A 272 5.82 -9.17 1.41
C LEU A 272 5.04 -8.48 0.29
N HIS A 273 5.26 -7.18 0.13
CA HIS A 273 4.70 -6.38 -0.95
C HIS A 273 5.76 -5.85 -1.90
N TYR A 274 5.38 -5.57 -3.14
CA TYR A 274 6.19 -4.89 -4.16
C TYR A 274 7.52 -5.61 -4.45
N VAL A 275 7.45 -6.90 -4.68
CA VAL A 275 8.60 -7.76 -4.97
C VAL A 275 8.85 -7.80 -6.47
N TYR A 276 9.98 -7.28 -6.93
CA TYR A 276 10.39 -7.46 -8.33
C TYR A 276 10.92 -8.90 -8.54
N PRO A 277 10.59 -9.56 -9.67
CA PRO A 277 10.88 -10.98 -9.86
C PRO A 277 12.35 -11.30 -10.18
N TYR A 278 13.28 -10.90 -9.29
CA TYR A 278 14.67 -11.33 -9.38
C TYR A 278 14.83 -12.82 -9.02
N PRO A 279 15.87 -13.51 -9.55
CA PRO A 279 16.10 -14.92 -9.23
C PRO A 279 16.29 -15.20 -7.73
N HIS A 280 16.80 -14.24 -6.95
CA HIS A 280 17.00 -14.45 -5.51
C HIS A 280 15.70 -14.43 -4.68
N VAL A 281 14.59 -13.99 -5.27
CA VAL A 281 13.26 -14.08 -4.64
C VAL A 281 12.87 -15.55 -4.42
N ASP A 282 13.33 -16.46 -5.25
CA ASP A 282 13.07 -17.89 -5.11
C ASP A 282 13.53 -18.44 -3.73
N LYS A 283 14.48 -17.75 -3.07
CA LYS A 283 14.99 -18.14 -1.74
C LYS A 283 14.05 -17.84 -0.57
N VAL A 284 13.04 -17.00 -0.76
CA VAL A 284 12.05 -16.75 0.31
C VAL A 284 10.85 -17.70 0.22
N ILE A 285 10.64 -18.37 -0.91
CA ILE A 285 9.54 -19.31 -1.07
C ILE A 285 9.59 -20.48 -0.07
N PRO A 286 10.75 -21.09 0.22
CA PRO A 286 10.84 -22.09 1.29
C PRO A 286 10.41 -21.57 2.66
N LEU A 287 10.68 -20.29 3.00
CA LEU A 287 10.23 -19.69 4.25
C LEU A 287 8.70 -19.56 4.34
N MET A 288 8.05 -19.36 3.19
CA MET A 288 6.59 -19.38 3.08
C MET A 288 6.04 -20.80 3.30
N ALA A 289 6.63 -21.80 2.64
CA ALA A 289 6.26 -23.20 2.79
C ALA A 289 6.46 -23.74 4.22
N GLU A 290 7.45 -23.20 4.94
CA GLU A 290 7.73 -23.52 6.35
C GLU A 290 6.84 -22.75 7.33
N GLY A 291 5.95 -21.87 6.87
CA GLY A 291 5.09 -21.02 7.70
C GLY A 291 5.83 -19.92 8.47
N LYS A 292 7.08 -19.62 8.11
CA LYS A 292 7.87 -18.55 8.74
C LYS A 292 7.42 -17.16 8.36
N ILE A 293 6.96 -16.99 7.13
CA ILE A 293 6.29 -15.80 6.62
C ILE A 293 5.05 -16.23 5.85
N LEU A 294 4.10 -15.33 5.67
CA LEU A 294 2.86 -15.66 4.98
C LEU A 294 3.12 -16.18 3.55
N PRO A 295 2.39 -17.20 3.09
CA PRO A 295 2.46 -17.70 1.72
C PRO A 295 1.79 -16.73 0.75
N TYR A 296 2.27 -15.52 0.70
CA TYR A 296 1.74 -14.41 -0.08
C TYR A 296 2.88 -13.63 -0.74
N LEU A 297 2.83 -13.50 -2.07
CA LEU A 297 3.86 -12.83 -2.84
C LEU A 297 3.23 -11.84 -3.83
N ASP A 298 3.40 -10.54 -3.57
CA ASP A 298 2.98 -9.46 -4.46
C ASP A 298 4.10 -9.13 -5.45
N VAL A 299 3.95 -9.61 -6.68
CA VAL A 299 4.92 -9.48 -7.78
C VAL A 299 4.28 -8.76 -8.96
N PRO A 300 4.49 -7.43 -9.13
CA PRO A 300 3.98 -6.70 -10.28
C PRO A 300 4.63 -7.16 -11.58
N LEU A 301 3.99 -8.04 -12.35
CA LEU A 301 4.50 -8.58 -13.62
C LEU A 301 4.31 -7.60 -14.78
N GLN A 302 3.32 -6.75 -14.71
CA GLN A 302 2.99 -5.63 -15.60
C GLN A 302 2.40 -6.04 -16.96
N HIS A 303 2.86 -7.10 -17.61
CA HIS A 303 2.33 -7.62 -18.89
C HIS A 303 2.76 -9.07 -19.15
N GLY A 304 2.05 -9.78 -20.04
CA GLY A 304 2.42 -11.12 -20.49
C GLY A 304 3.28 -11.12 -21.77
N SER A 305 3.16 -10.10 -22.65
CA SER A 305 3.92 -10.03 -23.90
C SER A 305 5.38 -9.62 -23.67
N PRO A 306 6.36 -10.40 -24.15
CA PRO A 306 7.78 -10.04 -24.09
C PRO A 306 8.10 -8.72 -24.81
N ASP A 307 7.42 -8.42 -25.90
CA ASP A 307 7.64 -7.19 -26.69
C ASP A 307 7.16 -5.95 -25.92
N VAL A 308 6.02 -6.02 -25.23
CA VAL A 308 5.54 -4.96 -24.36
C VAL A 308 6.47 -4.79 -23.17
N LEU A 309 6.85 -5.86 -22.48
CA LEU A 309 7.78 -5.83 -21.35
C LEU A 309 9.15 -5.25 -21.73
N LYS A 310 9.64 -5.50 -22.92
CA LYS A 310 10.85 -4.88 -23.46
C LYS A 310 10.67 -3.35 -23.62
N ARG A 311 9.54 -2.89 -24.16
CA ARG A 311 9.22 -1.45 -24.27
C ARG A 311 9.04 -0.82 -22.88
N MET A 312 8.47 -1.55 -21.93
CA MET A 312 8.37 -1.16 -20.52
C MET A 312 9.72 -1.10 -19.79
N LYS A 313 10.81 -1.58 -20.43
CA LYS A 313 12.15 -1.78 -19.82
C LYS A 313 12.11 -2.75 -18.62
N ARG A 314 11.34 -3.82 -18.76
CA ARG A 314 11.21 -4.91 -17.77
C ARG A 314 11.59 -6.30 -18.39
N PRO A 315 12.76 -6.47 -19.00
CA PRO A 315 13.11 -7.71 -19.70
C PRO A 315 13.15 -8.94 -18.78
N ALA A 316 13.56 -8.76 -17.53
CA ALA A 316 13.63 -9.87 -16.56
C ALA A 316 12.25 -10.42 -16.15
N ALA A 317 11.18 -9.67 -16.37
CA ALA A 317 9.81 -10.13 -16.11
C ALA A 317 9.25 -10.95 -17.27
N ALA A 318 9.85 -10.86 -18.48
CA ALA A 318 9.36 -11.55 -19.69
C ALA A 318 9.82 -13.00 -19.76
N GLU A 319 11.01 -13.31 -19.23
CA GLU A 319 11.61 -14.63 -19.40
C GLU A 319 11.18 -15.55 -18.24
N LYS A 320 10.47 -16.63 -18.57
CA LYS A 320 10.19 -17.74 -17.65
C LYS A 320 9.28 -17.39 -16.44
N SER A 321 8.46 -16.35 -16.52
CA SER A 321 7.55 -16.02 -15.40
C SER A 321 6.57 -17.16 -15.10
N LEU A 322 6.02 -17.82 -16.12
CA LEU A 322 5.16 -18.99 -15.93
C LEU A 322 5.90 -20.17 -15.30
N GLU A 323 7.11 -20.51 -15.82
CA GLU A 323 7.95 -21.57 -15.24
C GLU A 323 8.27 -21.29 -13.76
N ARG A 324 8.54 -20.02 -13.41
CA ARG A 324 8.81 -19.63 -12.02
C ARG A 324 7.57 -19.71 -11.14
N ILE A 325 6.41 -19.29 -11.61
CA ILE A 325 5.13 -19.42 -10.89
C ILE A 325 4.87 -20.90 -10.59
N GLN A 326 5.07 -21.78 -11.57
CA GLN A 326 4.93 -23.24 -11.38
C GLN A 326 5.95 -23.79 -10.37
N ALA A 327 7.21 -23.34 -10.43
CA ALA A 327 8.25 -23.72 -9.48
C ALA A 327 7.91 -23.25 -8.06
N TRP A 328 7.43 -22.01 -7.88
CA TRP A 328 7.00 -21.51 -6.57
C TRP A 328 5.86 -22.32 -5.98
N ARG A 329 4.84 -22.64 -6.79
CA ARG A 329 3.72 -23.52 -6.36
C ARG A 329 4.17 -24.94 -6.04
N SER A 330 5.20 -25.46 -6.73
CA SER A 330 5.76 -26.77 -6.41
C SER A 330 6.44 -26.81 -5.04
N VAL A 331 7.02 -25.70 -4.58
CA VAL A 331 7.67 -25.57 -3.27
C VAL A 331 6.66 -25.17 -2.19
N CYS A 332 5.75 -24.27 -2.50
CA CYS A 332 4.71 -23.76 -1.60
C CYS A 332 3.34 -23.85 -2.31
N PRO A 333 2.63 -24.97 -2.22
CA PRO A 333 1.34 -25.18 -2.92
C PRO A 333 0.26 -24.14 -2.57
N ASP A 334 0.26 -23.64 -1.33
CA ASP A 334 -0.71 -22.69 -0.82
C ASP A 334 -0.33 -21.22 -1.07
N ILE A 335 0.71 -20.98 -1.88
CA ILE A 335 1.17 -19.61 -2.17
C ILE A 335 0.09 -18.81 -2.90
N THR A 336 -0.27 -17.68 -2.34
CA THR A 336 -1.10 -16.66 -2.97
C THR A 336 -0.20 -15.73 -3.79
N LEU A 337 -0.45 -15.67 -5.09
CA LEU A 337 0.27 -14.81 -6.02
C LEU A 337 -0.60 -13.61 -6.38
N ARG A 338 -0.12 -12.43 -5.95
CA ARG A 338 -0.71 -11.15 -6.32
C ARG A 338 0.12 -10.49 -7.41
N SER A 339 -0.55 -9.88 -8.38
CA SER A 339 0.15 -9.15 -9.45
C SER A 339 -0.63 -7.92 -9.92
N THR A 340 0.08 -7.07 -10.64
CA THR A 340 -0.48 -5.87 -11.28
C THR A 340 -0.07 -5.86 -12.75
N PHE A 341 -1.03 -5.49 -13.62
CA PHE A 341 -0.86 -5.42 -15.06
C PHE A 341 -1.28 -4.05 -15.61
N ILE A 342 -0.75 -3.74 -16.80
CA ILE A 342 -1.09 -2.52 -17.54
C ILE A 342 -1.51 -2.94 -18.94
N VAL A 343 -2.72 -2.56 -19.36
CA VAL A 343 -3.22 -2.71 -20.73
C VAL A 343 -3.19 -1.39 -21.49
N GLY A 344 -3.14 -1.45 -22.81
CA GLY A 344 -3.10 -0.25 -23.65
C GLY A 344 -1.77 0.50 -23.59
N PHE A 345 -0.68 -0.18 -23.28
CA PHE A 345 0.66 0.40 -23.31
C PHE A 345 1.03 0.84 -24.73
N PRO A 346 1.76 1.98 -24.94
CA PRO A 346 2.15 2.44 -26.27
C PRO A 346 2.80 1.33 -27.12
N GLY A 347 2.23 1.11 -28.30
CA GLY A 347 2.64 0.06 -29.23
C GLY A 347 2.13 -1.36 -28.92
N GLU A 348 1.27 -1.54 -27.92
CA GLU A 348 0.59 -2.81 -27.64
C GLU A 348 -0.36 -3.14 -28.80
N THR A 349 -0.15 -4.27 -29.44
CA THR A 349 -0.99 -4.78 -30.53
C THR A 349 -2.06 -5.74 -30.00
N ASP A 350 -3.05 -6.11 -30.84
CA ASP A 350 -4.04 -7.12 -30.45
C ASP A 350 -3.38 -8.46 -30.14
N LYS A 351 -2.34 -8.83 -30.91
CA LYS A 351 -1.54 -10.03 -30.62
C LYS A 351 -0.85 -9.96 -29.26
N ASP A 352 -0.33 -8.80 -28.87
CA ASP A 352 0.28 -8.63 -27.54
C ASP A 352 -0.75 -8.79 -26.44
N PHE A 353 -1.95 -8.28 -26.67
CA PHE A 353 -3.05 -8.42 -25.73
C PHE A 353 -3.57 -9.86 -25.64
N ASP A 354 -3.68 -10.59 -26.76
CA ASP A 354 -4.03 -12.02 -26.73
C ASP A 354 -3.00 -12.83 -25.95
N ILE A 355 -1.69 -12.57 -26.14
CA ILE A 355 -0.61 -13.18 -25.33
C ILE A 355 -0.78 -12.85 -23.83
N LEU A 356 -1.25 -11.65 -23.48
CA LEU A 356 -1.51 -11.29 -22.10
C LEU A 356 -2.67 -12.11 -21.52
N LEU A 357 -3.77 -12.29 -22.26
CA LEU A 357 -4.90 -13.10 -21.81
C LEU A 357 -4.49 -14.58 -21.65
N ASP A 358 -3.77 -15.15 -22.63
CA ASP A 358 -3.22 -16.52 -22.54
C ASP A 358 -2.32 -16.66 -21.29
N PHE A 359 -1.47 -15.66 -21.03
CA PHE A 359 -0.62 -15.65 -19.84
C PHE A 359 -1.42 -15.67 -18.54
N ILE A 360 -2.49 -14.88 -18.40
CA ILE A 360 -3.34 -14.83 -17.21
C ILE A 360 -4.07 -16.15 -17.01
N ASP A 361 -4.61 -16.71 -18.08
CA ASP A 361 -5.28 -18.02 -18.04
C ASP A 361 -4.32 -19.14 -17.61
N GLU A 362 -3.11 -19.19 -18.13
CA GLU A 362 -2.11 -20.20 -17.75
C GLU A 362 -1.55 -19.95 -16.33
N ALA A 363 -1.30 -18.68 -15.96
CA ALA A 363 -0.70 -18.34 -14.68
C ALA A 363 -1.64 -18.58 -13.50
N GLN A 364 -2.98 -18.50 -13.69
CA GLN A 364 -3.98 -18.72 -12.65
C GLN A 364 -3.65 -17.95 -11.36
N LEU A 365 -3.40 -16.63 -11.50
CA LEU A 365 -3.03 -15.79 -10.36
C LEU A 365 -4.21 -15.58 -9.40
N ASP A 366 -3.92 -15.41 -8.13
CA ASP A 366 -4.94 -15.38 -7.08
C ASP A 366 -5.56 -13.99 -6.92
N ARG A 367 -4.73 -12.95 -6.91
CA ARG A 367 -5.15 -11.55 -6.74
C ARG A 367 -4.51 -10.70 -7.84
N VAL A 368 -5.32 -10.08 -8.68
CA VAL A 368 -4.80 -9.29 -9.81
C VAL A 368 -5.52 -7.95 -9.93
N GLY A 369 -4.71 -6.88 -10.02
CA GLY A 369 -5.16 -5.57 -10.45
C GLY A 369 -4.72 -5.28 -11.88
N CYS A 370 -5.60 -4.68 -12.68
CA CYS A 370 -5.28 -4.21 -14.02
C CYS A 370 -5.54 -2.72 -14.13
N PHE A 371 -4.60 -1.99 -14.71
CA PHE A 371 -4.69 -0.57 -14.98
C PHE A 371 -4.62 -0.30 -16.49
N GLN A 372 -5.35 0.68 -16.96
CA GLN A 372 -5.14 1.24 -18.29
C GLN A 372 -3.89 2.11 -18.27
N TYR A 373 -3.08 2.06 -19.31
CA TYR A 373 -1.94 2.94 -19.43
C TYR A 373 -2.39 4.42 -19.38
N SER A 374 -1.86 5.14 -18.41
CA SER A 374 -2.04 6.58 -18.27
C SER A 374 -0.71 7.29 -18.50
N PRO A 375 -0.65 8.31 -19.37
CA PRO A 375 0.58 9.07 -19.64
C PRO A 375 0.89 9.98 -18.44
N VAL A 376 1.81 9.53 -17.59
CA VAL A 376 2.29 10.31 -16.44
C VAL A 376 3.34 11.31 -16.91
N LYS A 377 3.21 12.60 -16.55
CA LYS A 377 4.18 13.65 -16.91
C LYS A 377 5.60 13.24 -16.50
N GLY A 378 6.55 13.27 -17.43
CA GLY A 378 7.95 12.89 -17.22
C GLY A 378 8.25 11.42 -17.50
N ALA A 379 7.26 10.55 -17.66
CA ALA A 379 7.47 9.15 -18.01
C ALA A 379 7.91 9.02 -19.48
N ARG A 380 8.99 8.26 -19.70
CA ARG A 380 9.57 8.07 -21.06
C ARG A 380 8.64 7.33 -22.02
N ALA A 381 7.67 6.58 -21.49
CA ALA A 381 6.69 5.88 -22.31
C ALA A 381 5.77 6.82 -23.07
N ASN A 382 5.64 8.08 -22.63
CA ASN A 382 4.84 9.10 -23.32
C ASN A 382 5.39 9.43 -24.72
N ASP A 383 6.71 9.28 -24.92
CA ASP A 383 7.39 9.57 -26.18
C ASP A 383 7.37 8.37 -27.14
N LEU A 384 6.85 7.21 -26.72
CA LEU A 384 6.75 6.05 -27.58
C LEU A 384 5.64 6.24 -28.64
N PRO A 385 5.85 5.74 -29.86
CA PRO A 385 4.82 5.79 -30.91
C PRO A 385 3.68 4.83 -30.67
N ASN A 386 2.61 4.99 -31.43
CA ASN A 386 1.45 4.09 -31.48
C ASN A 386 0.73 3.96 -30.14
N HIS A 387 0.34 5.11 -29.57
CA HIS A 387 -0.54 5.14 -28.41
C HIS A 387 -1.86 4.45 -28.73
N VAL A 388 -2.31 3.61 -27.80
CA VAL A 388 -3.59 2.90 -27.90
C VAL A 388 -4.73 3.88 -27.60
N PRO A 389 -5.81 3.94 -28.43
CA PRO A 389 -6.97 4.77 -28.14
C PRO A 389 -7.64 4.41 -26.82
N GLU A 390 -8.27 5.40 -26.16
CA GLU A 390 -8.88 5.20 -24.84
C GLU A 390 -10.00 4.13 -24.86
N GLU A 391 -10.82 4.12 -25.92
CA GLU A 391 -11.88 3.14 -26.10
C GLU A 391 -11.32 1.70 -26.16
N LEU A 392 -10.19 1.52 -26.83
CA LEU A 392 -9.54 0.20 -26.94
C LEU A 392 -8.84 -0.19 -25.62
N LYS A 393 -8.31 0.77 -24.87
CA LYS A 393 -7.78 0.50 -23.50
C LYS A 393 -8.90 0.03 -22.58
N GLN A 394 -10.08 0.67 -22.66
CA GLN A 394 -11.25 0.30 -21.88
C GLN A 394 -11.73 -1.11 -22.22
N GLU A 395 -11.87 -1.42 -23.53
CA GLU A 395 -12.27 -2.77 -24.01
C GLU A 395 -11.28 -3.85 -23.50
N ARG A 396 -9.97 -3.61 -23.64
CA ARG A 396 -8.96 -4.55 -23.19
C ARG A 396 -8.98 -4.73 -21.67
N TRP A 397 -9.19 -3.66 -20.93
CA TRP A 397 -9.33 -3.71 -19.48
C TRP A 397 -10.54 -4.54 -19.05
N GLU A 398 -11.70 -4.34 -19.69
CA GLU A 398 -12.92 -5.10 -19.41
C GLU A 398 -12.74 -6.60 -19.69
N ARG A 399 -12.14 -6.96 -20.84
CA ARG A 399 -11.86 -8.35 -21.18
C ARG A 399 -10.88 -9.00 -20.22
N PHE A 400 -9.82 -8.28 -19.85
CA PHE A 400 -8.84 -8.75 -18.88
C PHE A 400 -9.48 -9.00 -17.52
N MET A 401 -10.26 -8.03 -17.00
CA MET A 401 -10.89 -8.14 -15.69
C MET A 401 -11.98 -9.21 -15.66
N ALA A 402 -12.72 -9.42 -16.75
CA ALA A 402 -13.69 -10.50 -16.84
C ALA A 402 -13.01 -11.89 -16.70
N LEU A 403 -11.92 -12.14 -17.44
CA LEU A 403 -11.17 -13.37 -17.33
C LEU A 403 -10.60 -13.57 -15.91
N GLN A 404 -10.02 -12.52 -15.32
CA GLN A 404 -9.47 -12.61 -13.97
C GLN A 404 -10.56 -12.85 -12.91
N GLN A 405 -11.75 -12.30 -13.08
CA GLN A 405 -12.89 -12.54 -12.19
C GLN A 405 -13.33 -14.02 -12.25
N GLU A 406 -13.36 -14.63 -13.43
CA GLU A 406 -13.64 -16.06 -13.58
C GLU A 406 -12.60 -16.92 -12.86
N ILE A 407 -11.30 -16.61 -13.02
CA ILE A 407 -10.19 -17.30 -12.34
C ILE A 407 -10.32 -17.15 -10.82
N SER A 408 -10.55 -15.93 -10.32
CA SER A 408 -10.69 -15.65 -8.89
C SER A 408 -11.87 -16.41 -8.28
N THR A 409 -13.03 -16.38 -8.95
CA THR A 409 -14.22 -17.12 -8.53
C THR A 409 -13.94 -18.62 -8.44
N ALA A 410 -13.34 -19.21 -9.48
CA ALA A 410 -13.03 -20.64 -9.50
C ALA A 410 -12.07 -21.04 -8.36
N LYS A 411 -11.08 -20.21 -8.06
CA LYS A 411 -10.11 -20.46 -6.97
C LYS A 411 -10.74 -20.33 -5.59
N LEU A 412 -11.59 -19.32 -5.37
CA LEU A 412 -12.26 -19.13 -4.07
C LEU A 412 -13.31 -20.20 -3.81
N GLN A 413 -14.02 -20.67 -4.83
CA GLN A 413 -14.93 -21.80 -4.73
C GLN A 413 -14.23 -23.10 -4.31
N GLN A 414 -12.95 -23.30 -4.65
CA GLN A 414 -12.15 -24.47 -4.20
C GLN A 414 -11.85 -24.44 -2.70
N LYS A 415 -12.02 -23.29 -2.03
CA LYS A 415 -11.79 -23.15 -0.58
C LYS A 415 -12.99 -23.59 0.27
N LEU A 416 -14.15 -23.83 -0.33
CA LEU A 416 -15.35 -24.27 0.40
C LEU A 416 -15.08 -25.55 1.19
N GLY A 417 -15.46 -25.55 2.48
CA GLY A 417 -15.24 -26.65 3.41
C GLY A 417 -13.81 -26.77 3.94
N SER A 418 -12.89 -25.87 3.55
CA SER A 418 -11.56 -25.81 4.14
C SER A 418 -11.55 -24.93 5.40
N THR A 419 -10.75 -25.30 6.40
CA THR A 419 -10.50 -24.46 7.57
C THR A 419 -9.36 -23.48 7.25
N ILE A 420 -9.58 -22.19 7.53
CA ILE A 420 -8.58 -21.13 7.33
C ILE A 420 -8.36 -20.35 8.62
N GLU A 421 -7.13 -19.85 8.79
CA GLU A 421 -6.80 -18.90 9.85
C GLU A 421 -7.17 -17.47 9.41
N ILE A 422 -7.84 -16.72 10.28
CA ILE A 422 -8.41 -15.41 10.00
C ILE A 422 -7.92 -14.42 11.05
N LEU A 423 -7.30 -13.32 10.60
CA LEU A 423 -6.99 -12.17 11.44
C LEU A 423 -8.19 -11.20 11.40
N ILE A 424 -8.78 -10.94 12.55
CA ILE A 424 -9.98 -10.09 12.68
C ILE A 424 -9.56 -8.61 12.54
N ASP A 425 -10.21 -7.89 11.64
CA ASP A 425 -9.98 -6.47 11.40
C ASP A 425 -11.04 -5.58 12.07
N GLU A 426 -12.33 -5.99 12.00
CA GLU A 426 -13.47 -5.23 12.50
C GLU A 426 -14.48 -6.15 13.16
N VAL A 427 -15.19 -5.66 14.17
CA VAL A 427 -16.31 -6.35 14.83
C VAL A 427 -17.43 -5.34 15.05
N ASP A 428 -18.65 -5.74 14.71
CA ASP A 428 -19.86 -4.96 14.94
C ASP A 428 -21.01 -5.81 15.54
N SER A 429 -22.24 -5.31 15.48
CA SER A 429 -23.42 -6.00 16.00
C SER A 429 -23.90 -7.18 15.15
N GLU A 430 -23.42 -7.32 13.92
CA GLU A 430 -23.82 -8.36 12.97
C GLU A 430 -22.80 -9.50 12.94
N GLY A 431 -21.52 -9.21 13.26
CA GLY A 431 -20.46 -10.21 13.27
C GLY A 431 -19.07 -9.62 13.22
N ALA A 432 -18.12 -10.37 12.67
CA ALA A 432 -16.75 -9.97 12.50
C ALA A 432 -16.35 -9.99 11.02
N ILE A 433 -15.42 -9.11 10.66
CA ILE A 433 -14.76 -9.06 9.37
C ILE A 433 -13.27 -9.23 9.61
N GLY A 434 -12.66 -10.14 8.86
CA GLY A 434 -11.22 -10.37 8.93
C GLY A 434 -10.62 -10.67 7.59
N ARG A 435 -9.39 -11.12 7.61
CA ARG A 435 -8.61 -11.51 6.41
C ARG A 435 -7.90 -12.83 6.64
N SER A 436 -7.79 -13.62 5.58
CA SER A 436 -6.94 -14.80 5.59
C SER A 436 -5.48 -14.47 5.28
N SER A 437 -4.61 -15.45 5.38
CA SER A 437 -3.20 -15.33 4.93
C SER A 437 -3.08 -14.93 3.46
N ALA A 438 -4.11 -15.16 2.66
CA ALA A 438 -4.18 -14.84 1.23
C ALA A 438 -4.60 -13.40 0.92
N ASP A 439 -4.94 -12.59 1.94
CA ASP A 439 -5.57 -11.29 1.75
C ASP A 439 -4.83 -10.18 2.48
N ALA A 440 -4.30 -9.21 1.73
CA ALA A 440 -3.70 -8.02 2.28
C ALA A 440 -4.77 -6.97 2.64
N PRO A 441 -4.57 -6.17 3.70
CA PRO A 441 -5.53 -5.15 4.09
C PRO A 441 -5.75 -4.13 2.98
N GLU A 442 -6.97 -3.65 2.85
CA GLU A 442 -7.42 -2.56 1.97
C GLU A 442 -7.44 -2.88 0.46
N ILE A 443 -6.74 -3.92 0.00
CA ILE A 443 -6.53 -4.19 -1.44
C ILE A 443 -6.98 -5.55 -1.94
N ASP A 444 -7.19 -6.52 -1.04
CA ASP A 444 -7.64 -7.87 -1.39
C ASP A 444 -9.03 -8.17 -0.78
N GLY A 445 -9.43 -9.44 -0.75
CA GLY A 445 -10.72 -9.87 -0.24
C GLY A 445 -10.86 -9.84 1.27
N LYS A 446 -12.07 -10.03 1.74
CA LYS A 446 -12.46 -10.11 3.15
C LYS A 446 -12.99 -11.49 3.48
N VAL A 447 -12.97 -11.81 4.77
CA VAL A 447 -13.67 -13.00 5.33
C VAL A 447 -14.71 -12.50 6.30
N PHE A 448 -15.97 -12.83 6.05
CA PHE A 448 -17.11 -12.47 6.89
C PHE A 448 -17.44 -13.64 7.84
N LEU A 449 -17.59 -13.32 9.14
CA LEU A 449 -17.99 -14.27 10.20
C LEU A 449 -19.30 -13.77 10.82
N ASP A 450 -20.41 -14.20 10.25
CA ASP A 450 -21.75 -13.79 10.68
C ASP A 450 -22.02 -14.26 12.12
N GLY A 451 -22.51 -13.35 12.97
CA GLY A 451 -22.83 -13.62 14.36
C GLY A 451 -21.63 -13.72 15.32
N ALA A 452 -20.39 -13.60 14.85
CA ALA A 452 -19.18 -13.63 15.69
C ALA A 452 -18.94 -12.26 16.35
N THR A 453 -19.76 -11.89 17.34
CA THR A 453 -19.77 -10.56 17.97
C THR A 453 -18.93 -10.47 19.25
N ASP A 454 -18.35 -11.57 19.71
CA ASP A 454 -17.52 -11.68 20.92
C ASP A 454 -16.01 -11.67 20.64
N LEU A 455 -15.63 -11.50 19.37
CA LEU A 455 -14.24 -11.34 18.94
C LEU A 455 -13.76 -9.90 19.09
N ASN A 456 -12.44 -9.70 18.96
CA ASN A 456 -11.82 -8.38 18.97
C ASN A 456 -10.91 -8.20 17.75
N PRO A 457 -10.77 -6.97 17.23
CA PRO A 457 -9.76 -6.67 16.22
C PRO A 457 -8.36 -7.08 16.68
N GLY A 458 -7.68 -7.89 15.85
CA GLY A 458 -6.38 -8.48 16.16
C GLY A 458 -6.43 -9.90 16.69
N ASP A 459 -7.61 -10.47 16.95
CA ASP A 459 -7.74 -11.90 17.26
C ASP A 459 -7.42 -12.73 16.01
N LEU A 460 -6.74 -13.86 16.21
CA LEU A 460 -6.54 -14.90 15.21
C LEU A 460 -7.46 -16.06 15.53
N VAL A 461 -8.31 -16.42 14.58
CA VAL A 461 -9.30 -17.50 14.75
C VAL A 461 -9.24 -18.44 13.56
N GLU A 462 -9.59 -19.71 13.78
CA GLU A 462 -9.80 -20.69 12.72
C GLU A 462 -11.30 -20.87 12.48
N ALA A 463 -11.72 -20.88 11.21
CA ALA A 463 -13.09 -21.11 10.82
C ALA A 463 -13.17 -21.85 9.48
N GLU A 464 -14.27 -22.60 9.27
CA GLU A 464 -14.53 -23.32 8.02
C GLU A 464 -15.17 -22.37 7.00
N VAL A 465 -14.65 -22.36 5.77
CA VAL A 465 -15.22 -21.57 4.67
C VAL A 465 -16.55 -22.16 4.24
N THR A 466 -17.63 -21.41 4.40
CA THR A 466 -19.01 -21.83 4.11
C THR A 466 -19.55 -21.28 2.79
N ALA A 467 -19.07 -20.13 2.35
CA ALA A 467 -19.44 -19.53 1.06
C ALA A 467 -18.28 -18.70 0.48
N ALA A 468 -18.33 -18.46 -0.83
CA ALA A 468 -17.39 -17.62 -1.55
C ALA A 468 -18.07 -16.91 -2.71
N ASN A 469 -17.69 -15.65 -2.97
CA ASN A 469 -18.01 -14.94 -4.21
C ASN A 469 -16.73 -14.80 -5.08
N GLU A 470 -16.68 -13.79 -5.94
CA GLU A 470 -15.52 -13.55 -6.79
C GLU A 470 -14.30 -12.96 -6.06
N TYR A 471 -14.47 -12.39 -4.85
CA TYR A 471 -13.41 -11.72 -4.11
C TYR A 471 -13.34 -12.12 -2.64
N ASP A 472 -14.47 -12.40 -2.01
CA ASP A 472 -14.64 -12.56 -0.58
C ASP A 472 -15.06 -13.96 -0.18
N LEU A 473 -14.85 -14.28 1.11
CA LEU A 473 -15.23 -15.54 1.74
C LEU A 473 -16.19 -15.30 2.91
N TRP A 474 -17.02 -16.29 3.21
CA TRP A 474 -17.77 -16.41 4.47
C TRP A 474 -17.29 -17.64 5.20
N ALA A 475 -17.15 -17.53 6.52
CA ALA A 475 -16.66 -18.61 7.36
C ALA A 475 -17.44 -18.66 8.69
N GLY A 476 -17.51 -19.85 9.31
CA GLY A 476 -18.21 -20.06 10.58
C GLY A 476 -17.94 -21.40 11.23
#